data_888ce5f258a0ed9c0bc9f1e14bbfee5e
#
_entry.id   888ce5f258a0ed9c0bc9f1e14bbfee5e
#
_cell.length_a   1.000
_cell.length_b   1.000
_cell.length_c   1.000
_cell.angle_alpha   90.00
_cell.angle_beta   90.00
_cell.angle_gamma   90.00
#
_symmetry.space_group_name_H-M   'P 1'
#
loop_
_entity.id
_entity.type
_entity.pdbx_description
1 polymer ?
#
loop_
_entity_poly.entity_id
_entity_poly.type
_entity_poly.pdbx_seq_one_letter_code
_entity_poly.pdbx_strand_id
1 'polypeptide(L)'
;MDSATKKIFWNYAGTAGLMLGMISSTNMFIGQYLSTLVESRILITVVGGLLWCAETGGCLGLMYFYMKRFASEFPSEDRKRIHRLGVAIAFFSALIYAAMTFANIAYISADYFADAFQQLIQNAASALDSNSRALMVKIMDNLPQIAFFSNLIYCFIFGTIVSSILSRIICTPSQPKFD
;
A
#
# COMPACT_ATOMS: atom_id res chain seq x y z
N MET A 1 9.81 2.53 28.41
CA MET A 1 8.72 3.29 27.75
C MET A 1 7.60 3.39 28.76
N ASP A 2 7.28 4.60 29.13
CA ASP A 2 6.17 4.90 30.02
C ASP A 2 4.84 4.45 29.37
N SER A 3 3.87 4.04 30.16
CA SER A 3 2.56 3.55 29.67
C SER A 3 1.85 4.58 28.79
N ALA A 4 1.99 5.86 29.11
CA ALA A 4 1.43 6.98 28.34
C ALA A 4 2.06 7.08 26.94
N THR A 5 3.37 7.02 26.85
CA THR A 5 4.11 7.08 25.58
C THR A 5 3.78 5.88 24.67
N LYS A 6 3.58 4.69 25.27
CA LYS A 6 3.15 3.50 24.52
C LYS A 6 1.77 3.67 23.89
N LYS A 7 0.81 4.25 24.64
CA LYS A 7 -0.53 4.53 24.13
C LYS A 7 -0.52 5.52 22.97
N ILE A 8 0.28 6.58 23.10
CA ILE A 8 0.46 7.59 22.05
C ILE A 8 1.09 6.97 20.79
N PHE A 9 2.14 6.15 20.95
CA PHE A 9 2.78 5.45 19.84
C PHE A 9 1.78 4.64 19.01
N TRP A 10 0.95 3.81 19.65
CA TRP A 10 -0.03 2.98 18.96
C TRP A 10 -1.16 3.81 18.34
N ASN A 11 -1.53 4.93 18.96
CA ASN A 11 -2.50 5.86 18.39
C ASN A 11 -1.97 6.49 17.10
N TYR A 12 -0.73 6.97 17.10
CA TYR A 12 -0.08 7.50 15.90
C TYR A 12 0.04 6.43 14.80
N ALA A 13 0.51 5.22 15.16
CA ALA A 13 0.65 4.13 14.22
C ALA A 13 -0.70 3.73 13.59
N GLY A 14 -1.73 3.57 14.41
CA GLY A 14 -3.06 3.18 13.95
C GLY A 14 -3.72 4.26 13.10
N THR A 15 -3.70 5.52 13.53
CA THR A 15 -4.32 6.63 12.79
C THR A 15 -3.62 6.85 11.44
N ALA A 16 -2.29 6.92 11.44
CA ALA A 16 -1.52 7.10 10.21
C ALA A 16 -1.68 5.91 9.26
N GLY A 17 -1.60 4.68 9.79
CA GLY A 17 -1.76 3.47 9.01
C GLY A 17 -3.14 3.35 8.38
N LEU A 18 -4.20 3.71 9.13
CA LEU A 18 -5.58 3.76 8.62
C LEU A 18 -5.69 4.79 7.48
N MET A 19 -5.18 6.00 7.67
CA MET A 19 -5.24 7.04 6.63
C MET A 19 -4.50 6.62 5.36
N LEU A 20 -3.28 6.10 5.49
CA LEU A 20 -2.51 5.62 4.34
C LEU A 20 -3.22 4.46 3.63
N GLY A 21 -3.70 3.48 4.38
CA GLY A 21 -4.43 2.34 3.81
C GLY A 21 -5.71 2.75 3.08
N MET A 22 -6.45 3.72 3.63
CA MET A 22 -7.64 4.27 2.99
C MET A 22 -7.32 5.04 1.71
N ILE A 23 -6.26 5.85 1.68
CA ILE A 23 -5.82 6.57 0.48
C ILE A 23 -5.48 5.58 -0.63
N SER A 24 -4.65 4.56 -0.33
CA SER A 24 -4.27 3.55 -1.32
C SER A 24 -5.47 2.73 -1.80
N SER A 25 -6.39 2.38 -0.91
CA SER A 25 -7.62 1.68 -1.29
C SER A 25 -8.52 2.53 -2.18
N THR A 26 -8.67 3.80 -1.87
CA THR A 26 -9.46 4.74 -2.70
C THR A 26 -8.85 4.88 -4.09
N ASN A 27 -7.53 5.01 -4.19
CA ASN A 27 -6.83 5.09 -5.48
C ASN A 27 -7.01 3.82 -6.33
N MET A 28 -6.98 2.65 -5.70
CA MET A 28 -7.27 1.37 -6.36
C MET A 28 -8.67 1.38 -7.01
N PHE A 29 -9.71 1.81 -6.27
CA PHE A 29 -11.07 1.89 -6.82
C PHE A 29 -11.21 2.95 -7.91
N ILE A 30 -10.58 4.12 -7.76
CA ILE A 30 -10.56 5.15 -8.80
C ILE A 30 -9.91 4.61 -10.07
N GLY A 31 -8.76 3.93 -9.96
CA GLY A 31 -8.07 3.33 -11.10
C GLY A 31 -8.91 2.28 -11.82
N GLN A 32 -9.60 1.42 -11.07
CA GLN A 32 -10.51 0.42 -11.63
C GLN A 32 -11.71 1.08 -12.33
N TYR A 33 -12.35 2.07 -11.70
CA TYR A 33 -13.48 2.78 -12.29
C TYR A 33 -13.07 3.56 -13.55
N LEU A 34 -11.89 4.18 -13.52
CA LEU A 34 -11.36 4.89 -14.69
C LEU A 34 -11.16 3.95 -15.87
N SER A 35 -10.69 2.73 -15.65
CA SER A 35 -10.49 1.73 -16.71
C SER A 35 -11.79 1.26 -17.37
N THR A 36 -12.94 1.40 -16.68
CA THR A 36 -14.26 1.07 -17.25
C THR A 36 -14.89 2.21 -18.04
N LEU A 37 -14.54 3.46 -17.72
CA LEU A 37 -15.14 4.65 -18.35
C LEU A 37 -14.38 5.16 -19.57
N VAL A 38 -13.07 4.91 -19.63
CA VAL A 38 -12.17 5.49 -20.63
C VAL A 38 -11.69 4.41 -21.59
N GLU A 39 -12.04 4.54 -22.86
CA GLU A 39 -11.61 3.63 -23.93
C GLU A 39 -10.14 3.87 -24.37
N SER A 40 -9.65 5.09 -24.19
CA SER A 40 -8.30 5.48 -24.65
C SER A 40 -7.23 4.95 -23.71
N ARG A 41 -6.45 3.97 -24.16
CA ARG A 41 -5.31 3.39 -23.41
C ARG A 41 -4.27 4.44 -23.01
N ILE A 42 -4.02 5.44 -23.87
CA ILE A 42 -3.05 6.51 -23.59
C ILE A 42 -3.54 7.34 -22.41
N LEU A 43 -4.82 7.73 -22.42
CA LEU A 43 -5.39 8.53 -21.35
C LEU A 43 -5.39 7.79 -20.02
N ILE A 44 -5.76 6.50 -20.01
CA ILE A 44 -5.71 5.65 -18.81
C ILE A 44 -4.28 5.60 -18.24
N THR A 45 -3.27 5.42 -19.10
CA THR A 45 -1.87 5.35 -18.67
C THR A 45 -1.39 6.67 -18.07
N VAL A 46 -1.71 7.80 -18.70
CA VAL A 46 -1.31 9.13 -18.21
C VAL A 46 -1.99 9.45 -16.88
N VAL A 47 -3.31 9.31 -16.82
CA VAL A 47 -4.07 9.60 -15.59
C VAL A 47 -3.70 8.62 -14.47
N GLY A 48 -3.55 7.33 -14.76
CA GLY A 48 -3.11 6.34 -13.81
C GLY A 48 -1.71 6.64 -13.27
N GLY A 49 -0.79 7.08 -14.11
CA GLY A 49 0.56 7.51 -13.70
C GLY A 49 0.53 8.73 -12.77
N LEU A 50 -0.32 9.73 -13.07
CA LEU A 50 -0.50 10.89 -12.20
C LEU A 50 -1.11 10.53 -10.85
N LEU A 51 -2.12 9.66 -10.85
CA LEU A 51 -2.74 9.15 -9.62
C LEU A 51 -1.74 8.37 -8.77
N TRP A 52 -0.92 7.52 -9.40
CA TRP A 52 0.13 6.77 -8.70
C TRP A 52 1.18 7.71 -8.08
N CYS A 53 1.62 8.74 -8.81
CA CYS A 53 2.55 9.74 -8.27
C CYS A 53 1.94 10.52 -7.09
N ALA A 54 0.67 10.93 -7.20
CA ALA A 54 -0.04 11.63 -6.14
C ALA A 54 -0.23 10.76 -4.89
N GLU A 55 -0.60 9.48 -5.08
CA GLU A 55 -0.71 8.50 -3.99
C GLU A 55 0.64 8.29 -3.29
N THR A 56 1.67 7.99 -4.06
CA THR A 56 3.01 7.73 -3.52
C THR A 56 3.53 8.95 -2.77
N GLY A 57 3.43 10.14 -3.36
CA GLY A 57 3.84 11.39 -2.73
C GLY A 57 3.03 11.72 -1.47
N GLY A 58 1.72 11.52 -1.52
CA GLY A 58 0.81 11.70 -0.38
C GLY A 58 1.11 10.75 0.77
N CYS A 59 1.31 9.47 0.47
CA CYS A 59 1.65 8.45 1.48
C CYS A 59 3.02 8.72 2.12
N LEU A 60 4.04 9.07 1.33
CA LEU A 60 5.36 9.45 1.84
C LEU A 60 5.28 10.70 2.72
N GLY A 61 4.55 11.72 2.27
CA GLY A 61 4.34 12.97 3.01
C GLY A 61 3.63 12.75 4.34
N LEU A 62 2.54 11.97 4.35
CA LEU A 62 1.82 11.63 5.58
C LEU A 62 2.69 10.82 6.55
N MET A 63 3.38 9.80 6.07
CA MET A 63 4.27 9.00 6.90
C MET A 63 5.38 9.86 7.52
N TYR A 64 6.01 10.73 6.71
CA TYR A 64 7.00 11.70 7.19
C TYR A 64 6.40 12.63 8.26
N PHE A 65 5.21 13.19 8.01
CA PHE A 65 4.53 14.10 8.93
C PHE A 65 4.29 13.46 10.29
N TYR A 66 3.72 12.25 10.33
CA TYR A 66 3.45 11.55 11.59
C TYR A 66 4.72 11.14 12.32
N MET A 67 5.74 10.65 11.61
CA MET A 67 7.03 10.32 12.21
C MET A 67 7.75 11.55 12.76
N LYS A 68 7.74 12.67 12.03
CA LYS A 68 8.34 13.93 12.46
C LYS A 68 7.60 14.53 13.67
N ARG A 69 6.28 14.50 13.64
CA ARG A 69 5.46 14.97 14.77
C ARG A 69 5.74 14.16 16.04
N PHE A 70 5.80 12.85 15.93
CA PHE A 70 6.18 11.99 17.06
C PHE A 70 7.58 12.33 17.58
N ALA A 71 8.56 12.52 16.69
CA ALA A 71 9.91 12.90 17.06
C ALA A 71 9.96 14.26 17.77
N SER A 72 9.11 15.22 17.38
CA SER A 72 9.05 16.55 18.04
C SER A 72 8.36 16.52 19.41
N GLU A 73 7.37 15.66 19.59
CA GLU A 73 6.69 15.47 20.89
C GLU A 73 7.56 14.69 21.91
N PHE A 74 8.46 13.85 21.40
CA PHE A 74 9.35 13.00 22.21
C PHE A 74 10.81 13.11 21.78
N PRO A 75 11.45 14.27 22.02
CA PRO A 75 12.83 14.54 21.56
C PRO A 75 13.90 13.66 22.23
N SER A 76 13.57 13.01 23.35
CA SER A 76 14.45 12.05 24.05
C SER A 76 14.45 10.64 23.41
N GLU A 77 13.59 10.42 22.42
CA GLU A 77 13.44 9.11 21.81
C GLU A 77 14.49 8.86 20.73
N ASP A 78 15.04 7.64 20.77
CA ASP A 78 16.06 7.20 19.82
C ASP A 78 15.49 7.06 18.40
N ARG A 79 16.34 7.26 17.39
CA ARG A 79 16.06 6.96 15.98
C ARG A 79 15.41 5.59 15.78
N LYS A 80 15.81 4.56 16.57
CA LYS A 80 15.22 3.22 16.50
C LYS A 80 13.73 3.22 16.80
N ARG A 81 13.25 4.09 17.69
CA ARG A 81 11.81 4.19 18.00
C ARG A 81 11.02 4.87 16.92
N ILE A 82 11.57 5.93 16.32
CA ILE A 82 10.96 6.61 15.18
C ILE A 82 10.86 5.64 14.00
N HIS A 83 11.89 4.84 13.75
CA HIS A 83 11.85 3.79 12.74
C HIS A 83 10.78 2.74 13.06
N ARG A 84 10.67 2.25 14.31
CA ARG A 84 9.62 1.31 14.72
C ARG A 84 8.21 1.87 14.54
N LEU A 85 8.01 3.16 14.77
CA LEU A 85 6.74 3.82 14.49
C LEU A 85 6.41 3.74 13.00
N GLY A 86 7.35 4.08 12.14
CA GLY A 86 7.16 3.98 10.69
C GLY A 86 6.87 2.55 10.22
N VAL A 87 7.54 1.54 10.79
CA VAL A 87 7.27 0.11 10.52
C VAL A 87 5.85 -0.28 10.95
N ALA A 88 5.39 0.21 12.12
CA ALA A 88 4.02 -0.05 12.58
C ALA A 88 2.97 0.65 11.69
N ILE A 89 3.23 1.88 11.24
CA ILE A 89 2.39 2.59 10.26
C ILE A 89 2.30 1.79 8.96
N ALA A 90 3.44 1.33 8.44
CA ALA A 90 3.51 0.53 7.22
C ALA A 90 2.72 -0.78 7.34
N PHE A 91 2.81 -1.46 8.48
CA PHE A 91 2.08 -2.70 8.74
C PHE A 91 0.57 -2.47 8.72
N PHE A 92 0.05 -1.47 9.46
CA PHE A 92 -1.38 -1.18 9.48
C PHE A 92 -1.90 -0.73 8.12
N SER A 93 -1.15 0.12 7.41
CA SER A 93 -1.49 0.54 6.05
C SER A 93 -1.56 -0.65 5.09
N ALA A 94 -0.54 -1.50 5.11
CA ALA A 94 -0.49 -2.70 4.26
C ALA A 94 -1.64 -3.66 4.56
N LEU A 95 -1.98 -3.86 5.85
CA LEU A 95 -3.08 -4.72 6.26
C LEU A 95 -4.43 -4.22 5.74
N ILE A 96 -4.69 -2.91 5.87
CA ILE A 96 -5.95 -2.30 5.40
C ILE A 96 -6.04 -2.40 3.88
N TYR A 97 -4.98 -2.02 3.17
CA TYR A 97 -4.94 -2.09 1.71
C TYR A 97 -5.12 -3.53 1.20
N ALA A 98 -4.44 -4.50 1.80
CA ALA A 98 -4.57 -5.91 1.43
C ALA A 98 -5.99 -6.45 1.71
N ALA A 99 -6.61 -6.07 2.85
CA ALA A 99 -7.98 -6.45 3.17
C ALA A 99 -9.00 -5.84 2.18
N MET A 100 -8.80 -4.58 1.79
CA MET A 100 -9.65 -3.93 0.79
C MET A 100 -9.46 -4.55 -0.60
N THR A 101 -8.24 -4.93 -0.98
CA THR A 101 -7.99 -5.65 -2.23
C THR A 101 -8.67 -7.02 -2.23
N PHE A 102 -8.57 -7.76 -1.12
CA PHE A 102 -9.28 -9.02 -0.95
C PHE A 102 -10.79 -8.84 -1.12
N ALA A 103 -11.39 -7.86 -0.41
CA ALA A 103 -12.81 -7.59 -0.49
C ALA A 103 -13.24 -7.16 -1.91
N ASN A 104 -12.42 -6.39 -2.61
CA ASN A 104 -12.67 -5.99 -3.97
C ASN A 104 -12.74 -7.19 -4.92
N ILE A 105 -11.75 -8.07 -4.88
CA ILE A 105 -11.68 -9.24 -5.78
C ILE A 105 -12.75 -10.28 -5.40
N ALA A 106 -12.98 -10.52 -4.09
CA ALA A 106 -13.87 -11.58 -3.65
C ALA A 106 -15.37 -11.20 -3.72
N TYR A 107 -15.71 -9.93 -3.56
CA TYR A 107 -17.11 -9.52 -3.36
C TYR A 107 -17.54 -8.34 -4.23
N ILE A 108 -16.73 -7.28 -4.37
CA ILE A 108 -17.18 -6.04 -5.01
C ILE A 108 -17.12 -6.15 -6.53
N SER A 109 -16.06 -6.71 -7.05
CA SER A 109 -15.78 -6.81 -8.48
C SER A 109 -15.51 -8.24 -8.91
N ALA A 110 -16.11 -9.21 -8.24
CA ALA A 110 -15.88 -10.66 -8.49
C ALA A 110 -16.14 -11.03 -9.96
N ASP A 111 -17.26 -10.58 -10.52
CA ASP A 111 -17.63 -10.87 -11.91
C ASP A 111 -16.62 -10.27 -12.91
N TYR A 112 -16.20 -9.02 -12.67
CA TYR A 112 -15.18 -8.36 -13.51
C TYR A 112 -13.87 -9.15 -13.55
N PHE A 113 -13.39 -9.63 -12.41
CA PHE A 113 -12.17 -10.44 -12.36
C PHE A 113 -12.35 -11.82 -12.98
N ALA A 114 -13.53 -12.45 -12.81
CA ALA A 114 -13.87 -13.71 -13.43
C ALA A 114 -13.87 -13.61 -14.96
N ASP A 115 -14.54 -12.60 -15.51
CA ASP A 115 -14.62 -12.36 -16.94
C ASP A 115 -13.25 -12.04 -17.55
N ALA A 116 -12.47 -11.16 -16.90
CA ALA A 116 -11.12 -10.82 -17.34
C ALA A 116 -10.20 -12.05 -17.37
N PHE A 117 -10.33 -12.93 -16.38
CA PHE A 117 -9.54 -14.15 -16.30
C PHE A 117 -9.97 -15.20 -17.35
N GLN A 118 -11.27 -15.34 -17.59
CA GLN A 118 -11.77 -16.20 -18.66
C GLN A 118 -11.29 -15.75 -20.03
N GLN A 119 -11.31 -14.44 -20.32
CA GLN A 119 -10.75 -13.88 -21.55
C GLN A 119 -9.26 -14.18 -21.68
N LEU A 120 -8.50 -14.08 -20.59
CA LEU A 120 -7.08 -14.43 -20.58
C LEU A 120 -6.86 -15.90 -20.95
N ILE A 121 -7.63 -16.83 -20.36
CA ILE A 121 -7.54 -18.26 -20.68
C ILE A 121 -7.92 -18.51 -22.14
N GLN A 122 -8.98 -17.89 -22.64
CA GLN A 122 -9.41 -18.04 -24.04
C GLN A 122 -8.36 -17.54 -25.01
N ASN A 123 -7.78 -16.37 -24.76
CA ASN A 123 -6.73 -15.78 -25.61
C ASN A 123 -5.44 -16.63 -25.62
N ALA A 124 -5.15 -17.29 -24.51
CA ALA A 124 -3.98 -18.16 -24.37
C ALA A 124 -4.28 -19.64 -24.72
N ALA A 125 -5.51 -19.98 -25.14
CA ALA A 125 -5.98 -21.35 -25.28
C ALA A 125 -5.15 -22.21 -26.25
N SER A 126 -4.59 -21.59 -27.29
CA SER A 126 -3.72 -22.29 -28.28
C SER A 126 -2.32 -22.59 -27.75
N ALA A 127 -1.86 -21.86 -26.73
CA ALA A 127 -0.52 -21.99 -26.15
C ALA A 127 -0.49 -22.81 -24.85
N LEU A 128 -1.66 -23.09 -24.26
CA LEU A 128 -1.78 -23.76 -22.95
C LEU A 128 -2.12 -25.23 -23.13
N ASP A 129 -1.32 -26.09 -22.48
CA ASP A 129 -1.66 -27.49 -22.29
C ASP A 129 -2.74 -27.70 -21.20
N SER A 130 -3.25 -28.89 -21.05
CA SER A 130 -4.32 -29.22 -20.09
C SER A 130 -3.91 -28.96 -18.63
N ASN A 131 -2.63 -29.21 -18.28
CA ASN A 131 -2.11 -29.01 -16.94
C ASN A 131 -2.02 -27.52 -16.61
N SER A 132 -1.53 -26.70 -17.55
CA SER A 132 -1.44 -25.24 -17.39
C SER A 132 -2.82 -24.60 -17.24
N ARG A 133 -3.83 -25.09 -17.97
CA ARG A 133 -5.22 -24.63 -17.81
C ARG A 133 -5.78 -24.98 -16.42
N ALA A 134 -5.57 -26.22 -15.96
CA ALA A 134 -6.00 -26.62 -14.61
C ALA A 134 -5.32 -25.80 -13.51
N LEU A 135 -4.03 -25.48 -13.67
CA LEU A 135 -3.31 -24.62 -12.75
C LEU A 135 -3.86 -23.19 -12.75
N MET A 136 -4.17 -22.63 -13.91
CA MET A 136 -4.79 -21.31 -14.01
C MET A 136 -6.14 -21.23 -13.30
N VAL A 137 -7.02 -22.22 -13.48
CA VAL A 137 -8.30 -22.26 -12.77
C VAL A 137 -8.07 -22.29 -11.24
N LYS A 138 -7.12 -23.10 -10.77
CA LYS A 138 -6.77 -23.14 -9.35
C LYS A 138 -6.21 -21.81 -8.83
N ILE A 139 -5.46 -21.08 -9.64
CA ILE A 139 -4.98 -19.73 -9.29
C ILE A 139 -6.16 -18.76 -9.17
N MET A 140 -7.12 -18.84 -10.10
CA MET A 140 -8.33 -18.01 -10.07
C MET A 140 -9.14 -18.23 -8.79
N ASP A 141 -9.39 -19.48 -8.40
CA ASP A 141 -10.14 -19.82 -7.18
C ASP A 141 -9.48 -19.25 -5.91
N ASN A 142 -8.16 -19.06 -5.93
CA ASN A 142 -7.38 -18.53 -4.82
C ASN A 142 -6.91 -17.08 -5.04
N LEU A 143 -7.38 -16.43 -6.09
CA LEU A 143 -6.91 -15.07 -6.46
C LEU A 143 -7.06 -14.04 -5.33
N PRO A 144 -8.20 -13.99 -4.59
CA PRO A 144 -8.34 -13.04 -3.48
C PRO A 144 -7.28 -13.24 -2.39
N GLN A 145 -7.00 -14.50 -2.02
CA GLN A 145 -6.00 -14.85 -0.99
C GLN A 145 -4.58 -14.51 -1.47
N ILE A 146 -4.25 -14.87 -2.71
CA ILE A 146 -2.95 -14.57 -3.33
C ILE A 146 -2.74 -13.06 -3.36
N ALA A 147 -3.74 -12.29 -3.79
CA ALA A 147 -3.68 -10.84 -3.84
C ALA A 147 -3.52 -10.22 -2.43
N PHE A 148 -4.25 -10.74 -1.43
CA PHE A 148 -4.11 -10.30 -0.05
C PHE A 148 -2.68 -10.44 0.46
N PHE A 149 -2.13 -11.66 0.40
CA PHE A 149 -0.78 -11.90 0.93
C PHE A 149 0.30 -11.19 0.13
N SER A 150 0.18 -11.14 -1.20
CA SER A 150 1.14 -10.44 -2.06
C SER A 150 1.17 -8.94 -1.74
N ASN A 151 0.02 -8.29 -1.65
CA ASN A 151 -0.08 -6.87 -1.32
C ASN A 151 0.38 -6.58 0.10
N LEU A 152 0.02 -7.43 1.08
CA LEU A 152 0.47 -7.30 2.46
C LEU A 152 1.99 -7.31 2.55
N ILE A 153 2.63 -8.30 1.95
CA ILE A 153 4.08 -8.46 1.97
C ILE A 153 4.76 -7.31 1.23
N TYR A 154 4.31 -7.01 0.01
CA TYR A 154 4.90 -5.97 -0.83
C TYR A 154 4.82 -4.59 -0.16
N CYS A 155 3.64 -4.18 0.28
CA CYS A 155 3.44 -2.86 0.91
C CYS A 155 4.17 -2.76 2.26
N PHE A 156 4.22 -3.84 3.04
CA PHE A 156 4.94 -3.87 4.31
C PHE A 156 6.45 -3.73 4.11
N ILE A 157 7.04 -4.48 3.17
CA ILE A 157 8.47 -4.38 2.87
C ILE A 157 8.80 -2.98 2.36
N PHE A 158 8.04 -2.47 1.38
CA PHE A 158 8.24 -1.13 0.84
C PHE A 158 8.15 -0.06 1.93
N GLY A 159 7.09 -0.09 2.75
CA GLY A 159 6.91 0.86 3.84
C GLY A 159 8.00 0.76 4.91
N THR A 160 8.54 -0.43 5.17
CA THR A 160 9.67 -0.62 6.09
C THR A 160 10.95 0.03 5.56
N ILE A 161 11.23 -0.09 4.26
CA ILE A 161 12.36 0.57 3.60
C ILE A 161 12.21 2.10 3.71
N VAL A 162 11.02 2.61 3.36
CA VAL A 162 10.70 4.03 3.46
C VAL A 162 10.88 4.53 4.90
N SER A 163 10.37 3.79 5.89
CA SER A 163 10.55 4.10 7.32
C SER A 163 12.02 4.23 7.71
N SER A 164 12.87 3.33 7.18
CA SER A 164 14.30 3.37 7.43
C SER A 164 14.95 4.66 6.90
N ILE A 165 14.56 5.08 5.70
CA ILE A 165 15.06 6.31 5.07
C ILE A 165 14.57 7.54 5.86
N LEU A 166 13.25 7.63 6.09
CA LEU A 166 12.65 8.77 6.77
C LEU A 166 13.17 8.95 8.20
N SER A 167 13.39 7.85 8.93
CA SER A 167 13.96 7.92 10.29
C SER A 167 15.38 8.49 10.29
N ARG A 168 16.14 8.29 9.22
CA ARG A 168 17.47 8.93 9.07
C ARG A 168 17.34 10.43 8.84
N ILE A 169 16.47 10.82 7.92
CA ILE A 169 16.26 12.24 7.57
C ILE A 169 15.77 13.03 8.79
N ILE A 170 14.81 12.47 9.56
CA ILE A 170 14.22 13.13 10.72
C ILE A 170 15.23 13.30 11.88
N CYS A 171 16.10 12.31 12.08
CA CYS A 171 17.06 12.30 13.20
C CYS A 171 18.44 12.86 12.84
N THR A 172 18.66 13.29 11.60
CA THR A 172 19.92 13.99 11.26
C THR A 172 19.85 15.41 11.82
N PRO A 173 20.77 15.80 12.74
CA PRO A 173 20.80 17.17 13.23
C PRO A 173 21.02 18.11 12.03
N SER A 174 20.18 19.14 11.92
CA SER A 174 20.41 20.21 10.96
C SER A 174 21.80 20.78 11.24
N GLN A 175 22.70 20.69 10.25
CA GLN A 175 24.01 21.32 10.38
C GLN A 175 23.82 22.80 10.74
N PRO A 176 24.61 23.35 11.69
CA PRO A 176 24.56 24.76 11.97
C PRO A 176 24.81 25.50 10.66
N LYS A 177 23.92 26.43 10.31
CA LYS A 177 24.20 27.38 9.24
C LYS A 177 25.46 28.14 9.65
N PHE A 178 26.53 27.97 8.88
CA PHE A 178 27.68 28.86 8.97
C PHE A 178 27.20 30.23 8.48
N ASP A 179 26.97 31.14 9.43
CA ASP A 179 26.84 32.56 9.16
C ASP A 179 28.23 33.14 8.87
#